data_ca4727d215adf184c2a798122e0d2d5c
#
_entry.id   ca4727d215adf184c2a798122e0d2d5c
#
_cell.length_a   1.000
_cell.length_b   1.000
_cell.length_c   1.000
_cell.angle_alpha   90.00
_cell.angle_beta   90.00
_cell.angle_gamma   90.00
#
_symmetry.space_group_name_H-M   'P 1'
#
loop_
_entity.id
_entity.type
_entity.pdbx_description
1 polymer ?
#
loop_
_entity_poly.entity_id
_entity_poly.type
_entity_poly.pdbx_seq_one_letter_code
_entity_poly.pdbx_strand_id
1 'polypeptide(L)'
;MGRRPWQGVKYMSVIKELLSELALKIKYYNPSDYPHLKDGMKFNIRGTAYIFIDIFNSEKVTQNILLHEIGHVSFGHRHLDCRSSGWDRRQEREADRYMIQHRADEWLAQFDWEPDVIDYDKFIEYFELEKRHYGLVVEVFDEIIGQPQLHSHCL
;
A
#
# COMPACT_ATOMS: atom_id res chain seq x y z
N MET A 1 2.23 16.53 -19.53
CA MET A 1 1.11 17.07 -18.79
C MET A 1 1.43 17.14 -17.31
N GLY A 2 1.20 18.29 -16.71
CA GLY A 2 1.49 18.52 -15.31
C GLY A 2 0.60 17.70 -14.40
N ARG A 3 1.17 17.23 -13.30
CA ARG A 3 0.40 16.59 -12.22
C ARG A 3 -0.66 17.56 -11.71
N ARG A 4 -1.85 17.05 -11.48
CA ARG A 4 -2.85 17.80 -10.78
C ARG A 4 -2.48 17.84 -9.29
N PRO A 5 -2.20 19.01 -8.70
CA PRO A 5 -1.65 19.12 -7.33
C PRO A 5 -2.52 18.48 -6.23
N TRP A 6 -3.82 18.32 -6.52
CA TRP A 6 -4.79 17.82 -5.56
C TRP A 6 -4.95 16.29 -5.53
N GLN A 7 -4.26 15.57 -6.44
CA GLN A 7 -4.40 14.10 -6.51
C GLN A 7 -3.86 13.41 -5.26
N GLY A 8 -2.75 13.91 -4.71
CA GLY A 8 -2.21 13.38 -3.46
C GLY A 8 -3.15 13.58 -2.28
N VAL A 9 -3.78 14.75 -2.21
CA VAL A 9 -4.76 15.09 -1.17
C VAL A 9 -5.99 14.20 -1.27
N LYS A 10 -6.48 13.96 -2.48
CA LYS A 10 -7.61 13.07 -2.74
C LYS A 10 -7.32 11.63 -2.31
N TYR A 11 -6.09 11.17 -2.53
CA TYR A 11 -5.72 9.80 -2.18
C TYR A 11 -5.63 9.61 -0.67
N MET A 12 -5.11 10.60 0.05
CA MET A 12 -5.10 10.57 1.52
C MET A 12 -6.53 10.52 2.08
N SER A 13 -7.48 11.17 1.42
CA SER A 13 -8.89 11.08 1.77
C SER A 13 -9.42 9.64 1.65
N VAL A 14 -9.06 8.92 0.58
CA VAL A 14 -9.42 7.51 0.40
C VAL A 14 -8.86 6.65 1.53
N ILE A 15 -7.58 6.84 1.88
CA ILE A 15 -6.95 6.11 2.97
C ILE A 15 -7.67 6.35 4.29
N LYS A 16 -8.02 7.60 4.59
CA LYS A 16 -8.76 7.95 5.81
C LYS A 16 -10.13 7.30 5.88
N GLU A 17 -10.83 7.23 4.75
CA GLU A 17 -12.11 6.52 4.68
C GLU A 17 -11.94 5.03 4.97
N LEU A 18 -10.94 4.39 4.37
CA LEU A 18 -10.64 2.97 4.60
C LEU A 18 -10.30 2.70 6.07
N LEU A 19 -9.50 3.56 6.68
CA LEU A 19 -9.16 3.44 8.10
C LEU A 19 -10.41 3.56 8.98
N SER A 20 -11.28 4.50 8.65
CA SER A 20 -12.54 4.71 9.38
C SER A 20 -13.46 3.49 9.27
N GLU A 21 -13.62 2.94 8.08
CA GLU A 21 -14.45 1.75 7.85
C GLU A 21 -13.94 0.54 8.64
N LEU A 22 -12.64 0.40 8.80
CA LEU A 22 -12.01 -0.69 9.53
C LEU A 22 -11.81 -0.40 11.02
N ALA A 23 -12.26 0.77 11.49
CA ALA A 23 -12.08 1.24 12.87
C ALA A 23 -10.60 1.26 13.30
N LEU A 24 -9.72 1.66 12.38
CA LEU A 24 -8.29 1.81 12.63
C LEU A 24 -7.94 3.28 12.83
N LYS A 25 -7.06 3.55 13.78
CA LYS A 25 -6.55 4.90 14.05
C LYS A 25 -5.05 4.93 13.89
N ILE A 26 -4.53 6.09 13.52
CA ILE A 26 -3.09 6.30 13.38
C ILE A 26 -2.56 6.93 14.67
N LYS A 27 -1.42 6.45 15.13
CA LYS A 27 -0.68 7.06 16.20
C LYS A 27 0.76 7.27 15.77
N TYR A 28 1.20 8.53 15.76
CA TYR A 28 2.58 8.87 15.41
C TYR A 28 3.47 8.74 16.62
N TYR A 29 4.70 8.27 16.41
CA TYR A 29 5.68 8.14 17.47
C TYR A 29 7.05 8.62 17.00
N ASN A 30 7.88 9.05 17.96
CA ASN A 30 9.28 9.37 17.72
C ASN A 30 10.12 8.15 18.09
N PRO A 31 10.89 7.57 17.15
CA PRO A 31 11.71 6.38 17.43
C PRO A 31 12.74 6.59 18.53
N SER A 32 13.19 7.83 18.76
CA SER A 32 14.13 8.14 19.85
C SER A 32 13.51 7.95 21.22
N ASP A 33 12.20 8.25 21.35
CA ASP A 33 11.46 8.11 22.62
C ASP A 33 10.96 6.68 22.83
N TYR A 34 10.70 5.96 21.74
CA TYR A 34 10.11 4.61 21.75
C TYR A 34 10.90 3.66 20.87
N PRO A 35 12.12 3.26 21.29
CA PRO A 35 13.00 2.45 20.43
C PRO A 35 12.49 1.04 20.16
N HIS A 36 11.48 0.57 20.89
CA HIS A 36 10.88 -0.75 20.68
C HIS A 36 9.77 -0.76 19.64
N LEU A 37 9.23 0.42 19.30
CA LEU A 37 8.19 0.52 18.29
C LEU A 37 8.79 0.49 16.89
N LYS A 38 8.06 -0.13 15.99
CA LYS A 38 8.40 -0.19 14.56
C LYS A 38 7.21 0.31 13.76
N ASP A 39 7.51 0.81 12.58
CA ASP A 39 6.47 1.24 11.64
C ASP A 39 5.48 0.12 11.34
N GLY A 40 4.22 0.48 11.32
CA GLY A 40 3.15 -0.44 10.98
C GLY A 40 2.73 -1.37 12.11
N MET A 41 3.37 -1.31 13.28
CA MET A 41 2.91 -2.12 14.42
C MET A 41 1.49 -1.73 14.80
N LYS A 42 0.66 -2.74 15.03
CA LYS A 42 -0.72 -2.55 15.47
C LYS A 42 -0.87 -2.94 16.93
N PHE A 43 -1.52 -2.07 17.70
CA PHE A 43 -1.85 -2.34 19.07
C PHE A 43 -3.30 -1.99 19.36
N ASN A 44 -3.96 -2.86 20.12
CA ASN A 44 -5.28 -2.58 20.62
C ASN A 44 -5.14 -1.96 22.00
N ILE A 45 -5.54 -0.71 22.14
CA ILE A 45 -5.47 0.03 23.40
C ILE A 45 -6.91 0.38 23.79
N ARG A 46 -7.39 -0.20 24.88
CA ARG A 46 -8.73 0.02 25.41
C ARG A 46 -9.83 -0.18 24.34
N GLY A 47 -9.70 -1.24 23.54
CA GLY A 47 -10.65 -1.58 22.49
C GLY A 47 -10.50 -0.84 21.18
N THR A 48 -9.54 0.06 21.05
CA THR A 48 -9.24 0.78 19.82
C THR A 48 -7.95 0.28 19.20
N ALA A 49 -7.99 -0.07 17.91
CA ALA A 49 -6.82 -0.51 17.18
C ALA A 49 -6.06 0.69 16.60
N TYR A 50 -4.78 0.76 16.91
CA TYR A 50 -3.89 1.82 16.44
C TYR A 50 -2.80 1.24 15.56
N ILE A 51 -2.47 1.96 14.49
CA ILE A 51 -1.29 1.71 13.66
C ILE A 51 -0.26 2.77 14.03
N PHE A 52 0.94 2.33 14.40
CA PHE A 52 2.02 3.23 14.80
C PHE A 52 2.86 3.62 13.60
N ILE A 53 3.04 4.92 13.41
CA ILE A 53 3.78 5.49 12.30
C ILE A 53 4.89 6.40 12.82
N ASP A 54 6.10 6.18 12.32
CA ASP A 54 7.27 7.02 12.61
C ASP A 54 7.03 8.44 12.07
N ILE A 55 7.19 9.44 12.95
CA ILE A 55 6.97 10.85 12.60
C ILE A 55 7.91 11.36 11.51
N PHE A 56 9.04 10.69 11.28
CA PHE A 56 10.03 11.11 10.29
C PHE A 56 9.79 10.53 8.90
N ASN A 57 8.80 9.65 8.74
CA ASN A 57 8.47 9.13 7.44
C ASN A 57 7.91 10.22 6.52
N SER A 58 8.25 10.13 5.23
CA SER A 58 7.60 10.95 4.23
C SER A 58 6.11 10.62 4.14
N GLU A 59 5.33 11.52 3.55
CA GLU A 59 3.91 11.29 3.33
C GLU A 59 3.67 10.02 2.50
N LYS A 60 4.46 9.80 1.45
CA LYS A 60 4.33 8.62 0.59
C LYS A 60 4.63 7.32 1.32
N VAL A 61 5.68 7.30 2.11
CA VAL A 61 6.03 6.12 2.92
C VAL A 61 4.94 5.84 3.96
N THR A 62 4.44 6.87 4.61
CA THR A 62 3.32 6.75 5.56
C THR A 62 2.10 6.13 4.87
N GLN A 63 1.74 6.61 3.71
CA GLN A 63 0.62 6.07 2.93
C GLN A 63 0.85 4.61 2.54
N ASN A 64 2.06 4.25 2.12
CA ASN A 64 2.41 2.87 1.79
C ASN A 64 2.22 1.94 2.98
N ILE A 65 2.69 2.35 4.14
CA ILE A 65 2.54 1.57 5.38
C ILE A 65 1.07 1.40 5.74
N LEU A 66 0.30 2.48 5.68
CA LEU A 66 -1.13 2.43 5.98
C LEU A 66 -1.88 1.51 5.02
N LEU A 67 -1.60 1.58 3.72
CA LEU A 67 -2.22 0.71 2.72
C LEU A 67 -1.85 -0.76 2.96
N HIS A 68 -0.60 -1.04 3.31
CA HIS A 68 -0.14 -2.38 3.63
C HIS A 68 -0.92 -2.94 4.84
N GLU A 69 -1.03 -2.15 5.90
CA GLU A 69 -1.75 -2.57 7.11
C GLU A 69 -3.26 -2.71 6.87
N ILE A 70 -3.84 -1.83 6.08
CA ILE A 70 -5.23 -1.96 5.63
C ILE A 70 -5.41 -3.26 4.86
N GLY A 71 -4.44 -3.60 4.01
CA GLY A 71 -4.42 -4.87 3.27
C GLY A 71 -4.51 -6.08 4.20
N HIS A 72 -3.70 -6.12 5.26
CA HIS A 72 -3.76 -7.19 6.26
C HIS A 72 -5.15 -7.32 6.86
N VAL A 73 -5.75 -6.22 7.27
CA VAL A 73 -7.07 -6.23 7.90
C VAL A 73 -8.14 -6.63 6.88
N SER A 74 -8.05 -6.13 5.65
CA SER A 74 -9.02 -6.41 4.58
C SER A 74 -9.06 -7.88 4.20
N PHE A 75 -7.91 -8.58 4.26
CA PHE A 75 -7.82 -10.00 3.98
C PHE A 75 -8.06 -10.87 5.23
N GLY A 76 -8.37 -10.26 6.37
CA GLY A 76 -8.59 -10.99 7.62
C GLY A 76 -7.34 -11.66 8.16
N HIS A 77 -6.17 -11.13 7.83
CA HIS A 77 -4.90 -11.64 8.34
C HIS A 77 -4.84 -11.43 9.85
N ARG A 78 -4.66 -12.52 10.58
CA ARG A 78 -4.44 -12.47 12.02
C ARG A 78 -2.96 -12.66 12.28
N HIS A 79 -2.39 -11.79 13.09
CA HIS A 79 -1.07 -12.03 13.67
C HIS A 79 -1.21 -13.12 14.72
N LEU A 80 -1.55 -14.31 14.27
CA LEU A 80 -1.45 -15.48 15.13
C LEU A 80 0.03 -15.81 15.24
N ASP A 81 0.43 -16.27 16.42
CA ASP A 81 1.72 -16.89 16.63
C ASP A 81 1.91 -18.16 15.79
N CYS A 82 1.30 -18.20 14.64
CA CYS A 82 1.49 -19.26 13.66
C CYS A 82 2.87 -19.09 13.06
N ARG A 83 3.80 -19.82 13.60
CA ARG A 83 5.21 -19.83 13.24
C ARG A 83 5.52 -20.49 11.90
N SER A 84 4.54 -20.61 11.04
CA SER A 84 4.73 -21.06 9.68
C SER A 84 5.24 -19.88 8.85
N SER A 85 6.51 -19.89 8.54
CA SER A 85 7.16 -18.87 7.73
C SER A 85 6.51 -18.72 6.34
N GLY A 86 5.91 -19.79 5.82
CA GLY A 86 5.19 -19.75 4.55
C GLY A 86 3.88 -18.99 4.61
N TRP A 87 3.16 -19.10 5.72
CA TRP A 87 1.91 -18.38 5.94
C TRP A 87 2.14 -16.88 6.07
N ASP A 88 3.14 -16.50 6.86
CA ASP A 88 3.51 -15.09 7.05
C ASP A 88 3.92 -14.44 5.73
N ARG A 89 4.72 -15.13 4.91
CA ARG A 89 5.13 -14.62 3.60
C ARG A 89 3.95 -14.40 2.67
N ARG A 90 2.98 -15.30 2.69
CA ARG A 90 1.77 -15.17 1.88
C ARG A 90 0.96 -13.96 2.30
N GLN A 91 0.75 -13.78 3.60
CA GLN A 91 0.04 -12.65 4.16
C GLN A 91 0.75 -11.32 3.84
N GLU A 92 2.06 -11.29 3.99
CA GLU A 92 2.87 -10.13 3.66
C GLU A 92 2.77 -9.80 2.17
N ARG A 93 2.85 -10.82 1.31
CA ARG A 93 2.72 -10.63 -0.14
C ARG A 93 1.34 -10.11 -0.51
N GLU A 94 0.29 -10.61 0.09
CA GLU A 94 -1.07 -10.13 -0.16
C GLU A 94 -1.25 -8.67 0.29
N ALA A 95 -0.68 -8.30 1.43
CA ALA A 95 -0.71 -6.94 1.92
C ALA A 95 0.11 -5.99 1.04
N ASP A 96 1.29 -6.42 0.61
CA ASP A 96 2.12 -5.66 -0.33
C ASP A 96 1.40 -5.48 -1.67
N ARG A 97 0.77 -6.55 -2.16
CA ARG A 97 -0.01 -6.50 -3.40
C ARG A 97 -1.17 -5.51 -3.30
N TYR A 98 -1.88 -5.52 -2.20
CA TYR A 98 -2.96 -4.56 -1.93
C TYR A 98 -2.45 -3.12 -1.99
N MET A 99 -1.35 -2.84 -1.32
CA MET A 99 -0.71 -1.53 -1.31
C MET A 99 -0.30 -1.11 -2.73
N ILE A 100 0.36 -2.00 -3.47
CA ILE A 100 0.82 -1.72 -4.84
C ILE A 100 -0.36 -1.51 -5.79
N GLN A 101 -1.45 -2.27 -5.65
CA GLN A 101 -2.66 -2.07 -6.46
C GLN A 101 -3.24 -0.66 -6.30
N HIS A 102 -3.31 -0.17 -5.07
CA HIS A 102 -3.75 1.19 -4.82
C HIS A 102 -2.82 2.23 -5.45
N ARG A 103 -1.51 2.01 -5.36
CA ARG A 103 -0.55 2.91 -5.98
C ARG A 103 -0.61 2.85 -7.51
N ALA A 104 -0.81 1.66 -8.06
CA ALA A 104 -0.97 1.50 -9.51
C ALA A 104 -2.22 2.23 -10.03
N ASP A 105 -3.32 2.15 -9.31
CA ASP A 105 -4.54 2.89 -9.64
C ASP A 105 -4.30 4.40 -9.65
N GLU A 106 -3.61 4.89 -8.64
CA GLU A 106 -3.25 6.31 -8.54
C GLU A 106 -2.33 6.74 -9.70
N TRP A 107 -1.36 5.90 -10.05
CA TRP A 107 -0.44 6.15 -11.16
C TRP A 107 -1.18 6.21 -12.49
N LEU A 108 -2.00 5.22 -12.77
CA LEU A 108 -2.76 5.13 -14.01
C LEU A 108 -3.79 6.26 -14.16
N ALA A 109 -4.36 6.72 -13.07
CA ALA A 109 -5.30 7.84 -13.08
C ALA A 109 -4.66 9.13 -13.61
N GLN A 110 -3.33 9.28 -13.49
CA GLN A 110 -2.60 10.43 -14.03
C GLN A 110 -2.55 10.41 -15.56
N PHE A 111 -2.72 9.25 -16.18
CA PHE A 111 -2.64 9.04 -17.61
C PHE A 111 -3.99 8.64 -18.22
N ASP A 112 -5.10 8.91 -17.50
CA ASP A 112 -6.44 8.52 -17.90
C ASP A 112 -6.55 7.02 -18.23
N TRP A 113 -5.76 6.19 -17.55
CA TRP A 113 -5.68 4.74 -17.70
C TRP A 113 -5.18 4.26 -19.07
N GLU A 114 -4.52 5.14 -19.82
CA GLU A 114 -4.01 4.85 -21.17
C GLU A 114 -2.51 5.13 -21.31
N PRO A 115 -1.65 4.53 -20.47
CA PRO A 115 -0.21 4.70 -20.67
C PRO A 115 0.30 3.84 -21.81
N ASP A 116 1.10 4.41 -22.70
CA ASP A 116 1.74 3.67 -23.79
C ASP A 116 2.79 2.69 -23.26
N VAL A 117 3.56 3.14 -22.30
CA VAL A 117 4.63 2.34 -21.66
C VAL A 117 4.66 2.64 -20.18
N ILE A 118 4.79 1.60 -19.37
CA ILE A 118 4.95 1.76 -17.93
C ILE A 118 6.42 1.64 -17.58
N ASP A 119 6.95 2.71 -17.00
CA ASP A 119 8.28 2.71 -16.42
C ASP A 119 8.17 2.31 -14.95
N TYR A 120 8.45 1.04 -14.67
CA TYR A 120 8.34 0.48 -13.32
C TYR A 120 9.32 1.11 -12.34
N ASP A 121 10.53 1.46 -12.80
CA ASP A 121 11.52 2.11 -11.95
C ASP A 121 11.05 3.49 -11.51
N LYS A 122 10.47 4.25 -12.43
CA LYS A 122 9.89 5.56 -12.09
C LYS A 122 8.71 5.44 -11.13
N PHE A 123 7.90 4.41 -11.31
CA PHE A 123 6.78 4.12 -10.41
C PHE A 123 7.29 3.86 -8.99
N ILE A 124 8.28 2.99 -8.85
CA ILE A 124 8.87 2.63 -7.56
C ILE A 124 9.49 3.87 -6.90
N GLU A 125 10.24 4.65 -7.67
CA GLU A 125 10.86 5.87 -7.17
C GLU A 125 9.83 6.91 -6.75
N TYR A 126 8.79 7.10 -7.55
CA TYR A 126 7.75 8.09 -7.26
C TYR A 126 7.01 7.80 -5.96
N PHE A 127 6.66 6.54 -5.72
CA PHE A 127 5.95 6.13 -4.53
C PHE A 127 6.88 5.75 -3.37
N GLU A 128 8.18 5.89 -3.55
CA GLU A 128 9.19 5.55 -2.54
C GLU A 128 9.04 4.11 -2.05
N LEU A 129 8.77 3.20 -2.98
CA LEU A 129 8.66 1.77 -2.70
C LEU A 129 10.05 1.13 -2.59
N GLU A 130 10.13 0.03 -1.88
CA GLU A 130 11.37 -0.75 -1.82
C GLU A 130 11.60 -1.47 -3.16
N LYS A 131 12.87 -1.54 -3.59
CA LYS A 131 13.23 -2.18 -4.86
C LYS A 131 12.87 -3.67 -4.90
N ARG A 132 12.79 -4.32 -3.75
CA ARG A 132 12.36 -5.72 -3.65
C ARG A 132 10.95 -5.96 -4.18
N HIS A 133 10.15 -4.91 -4.27
CA HIS A 133 8.79 -4.99 -4.79
C HIS A 133 8.71 -4.97 -6.33
N TYR A 134 9.82 -4.83 -7.03
CA TYR A 134 9.82 -4.69 -8.49
C TYR A 134 9.02 -5.81 -9.20
N GLY A 135 9.29 -7.06 -8.86
CA GLY A 135 8.58 -8.19 -9.47
C GLY A 135 7.08 -8.15 -9.22
N LEU A 136 6.67 -7.79 -8.01
CA LEU A 136 5.26 -7.69 -7.65
C LEU A 136 4.59 -6.50 -8.35
N VAL A 137 5.31 -5.40 -8.53
CA VAL A 137 4.84 -4.24 -9.30
C VAL A 137 4.53 -4.66 -10.74
N VAL A 138 5.44 -5.39 -11.38
CA VAL A 138 5.24 -5.89 -12.74
C VAL A 138 4.00 -6.78 -12.82
N GLU A 139 3.85 -7.71 -11.88
CA GLU A 139 2.68 -8.59 -11.83
C GLU A 139 1.37 -7.82 -11.71
N VAL A 140 1.34 -6.82 -10.82
CA VAL A 140 0.13 -6.02 -10.61
C VAL A 140 -0.25 -5.25 -11.87
N PHE A 141 0.71 -4.60 -12.51
CA PHE A 141 0.43 -3.88 -13.75
C PHE A 141 0.00 -4.82 -14.88
N ASP A 142 0.63 -5.99 -15.00
CA ASP A 142 0.24 -6.98 -16.00
C ASP A 142 -1.21 -7.43 -15.80
N GLU A 143 -1.64 -7.62 -14.57
CA GLU A 143 -3.03 -7.98 -14.29
C GLU A 143 -4.01 -6.86 -14.64
N ILE A 144 -3.66 -5.62 -14.30
CA ILE A 144 -4.54 -4.47 -14.57
C ILE A 144 -4.65 -4.20 -16.06
N ILE A 145 -3.52 -4.19 -16.77
CA ILE A 145 -3.45 -3.79 -18.18
C ILE A 145 -3.62 -4.99 -19.12
N GLY A 146 -3.13 -6.16 -18.70
CA GLY A 146 -3.13 -7.36 -19.53
C GLY A 146 -4.52 -7.92 -19.81
N GLN A 147 -5.50 -7.73 -18.93
CA GLN A 147 -6.84 -8.27 -19.10
C GLN A 147 -7.54 -7.77 -20.38
N PRO A 148 -7.55 -6.47 -20.68
CA PRO A 148 -8.12 -6.00 -21.94
C PRO A 148 -7.37 -6.50 -23.17
N GLN A 149 -6.05 -6.67 -23.09
CA GLN A 149 -5.22 -7.19 -24.17
C GLN A 149 -5.49 -8.66 -24.43
N LEU A 150 -5.70 -9.45 -23.37
CA LEU A 150 -6.08 -10.85 -23.50
C LEU A 150 -7.40 -11.01 -24.23
N HIS A 151 -8.35 -10.16 -23.98
CA HIS A 151 -9.63 -10.16 -24.67
C HIS A 151 -9.48 -9.79 -26.14
N SER A 152 -8.58 -8.90 -26.49
CA SER A 152 -8.33 -8.52 -27.88
C SER A 152 -7.58 -9.62 -28.64
N HIS A 153 -6.78 -10.43 -27.96
CA HIS A 153 -6.08 -11.56 -28.58
C HIS A 153 -6.97 -12.79 -28.79
N CYS A 154 -8.09 -12.87 -28.11
CA CYS A 154 -9.06 -13.94 -28.28
C CYS A 154 -9.97 -13.74 -29.50
N LEU A 155 -9.80 -12.65 -30.18
CA LEU A 155 -10.50 -12.37 -31.43
C LEU A 155 -9.68 -12.82 -32.61
#